data_bfd28cf98de5c44177b5ba974afb1d61
#
_entry.id   bfd28cf98de5c44177b5ba974afb1d61
#
_cell.length_a   1.000
_cell.length_b   1.000
_cell.length_c   1.000
_cell.angle_alpha   90.00
_cell.angle_beta   90.00
_cell.angle_gamma   90.00
#
_symmetry.space_group_name_H-M   'P 1'
#
loop_
_entity.id
_entity.type
_entity.pdbx_description
1 polymer ?
#
loop_
_entity_poly.entity_id
_entity_poly.type
_entity_poly.pdbx_seq_one_letter_code
_entity_poly.pdbx_strand_id
1 'polypeptide(L)'
;MPQTLSIASWNINSVRARIDIVERFLTEEAPDILCLQETKVVNEIFPTDMFRRMGYVHQVLNGQRMHHGVAIMSRVPIHEDDRLDWQANGEARHVGVRLDNGVRIENVYVPAGGDVPDRTVNPKFGQKLDFLERMIQWSTQLEDKPTILTGDFNIAPMECDVWSHKQLLNVVSHTAVECELLERLQRSNGWVDIGRKFFPAPERLYTWWSYRARDWAESDRGRRLDHMWMTQDVAEKATAHRVVEPARSWTKPSDHVPIITEFAF
;
A
#
# COMPACT_ATOMS: atom_id res chain seq x y z
N MET A 1 1.19 12.19 -28.03
CA MET A 1 0.66 10.93 -27.50
C MET A 1 0.30 11.20 -26.04
N PRO A 2 -0.78 10.67 -25.51
CA PRO A 2 -1.03 10.79 -24.07
C PRO A 2 0.18 10.21 -23.31
N GLN A 3 0.59 10.88 -22.27
CA GLN A 3 1.69 10.43 -21.43
C GLN A 3 1.17 9.24 -20.60
N THR A 4 1.70 8.05 -20.82
CA THR A 4 1.41 6.89 -19.97
C THR A 4 2.24 6.98 -18.70
N LEU A 5 1.67 6.64 -17.56
CA LEU A 5 2.33 6.57 -16.26
C LEU A 5 1.92 5.26 -15.57
N SER A 6 2.86 4.58 -14.95
CA SER A 6 2.60 3.38 -14.17
C SER A 6 3.08 3.55 -12.73
N ILE A 7 2.21 3.21 -11.77
CA ILE A 7 2.47 3.31 -10.33
C ILE A 7 2.31 1.94 -9.70
N ALA A 8 3.35 1.51 -8.98
CA ALA A 8 3.33 0.28 -8.19
C ALA A 8 3.33 0.58 -6.70
N SER A 9 2.67 -0.29 -5.93
CA SER A 9 2.74 -0.31 -4.46
C SER A 9 3.11 -1.71 -3.98
N TRP A 10 4.04 -1.78 -3.01
CA TRP A 10 4.53 -3.06 -2.49
C TRP A 10 5.02 -2.94 -1.04
N ASN A 11 4.39 -3.67 -0.13
CA ASN A 11 5.00 -3.93 1.17
C ASN A 11 6.15 -4.92 0.98
N ILE A 12 7.38 -4.45 1.08
CA ILE A 12 8.58 -5.25 0.79
C ILE A 12 9.09 -6.04 2.01
N ASN A 13 8.58 -5.75 3.18
CA ASN A 13 8.99 -6.42 4.42
C ASN A 13 10.52 -6.49 4.58
N SER A 14 11.20 -5.35 4.58
CA SER A 14 12.64 -5.10 4.58
C SER A 14 13.28 -5.05 3.18
N VAL A 15 13.51 -3.82 2.70
CA VAL A 15 14.10 -3.57 1.38
C VAL A 15 15.51 -4.15 1.25
N ARG A 16 16.34 -4.10 2.31
CA ARG A 16 17.71 -4.64 2.27
C ARG A 16 17.75 -6.17 2.24
N ALA A 17 16.82 -6.81 2.92
CA ALA A 17 16.75 -8.28 2.94
C ALA A 17 16.23 -8.85 1.62
N ARG A 18 15.57 -8.02 0.82
CA ARG A 18 14.87 -8.38 -0.42
C ARG A 18 15.30 -7.55 -1.62
N ILE A 19 16.51 -7.01 -1.56
CA ILE A 19 17.03 -6.14 -2.62
C ILE A 19 17.03 -6.83 -3.98
N ASP A 20 17.36 -8.13 -4.02
CA ASP A 20 17.44 -8.90 -5.26
C ASP A 20 16.07 -9.01 -5.95
N ILE A 21 14.99 -9.23 -5.18
CA ILE A 21 13.65 -9.30 -5.75
C ILE A 21 13.09 -7.92 -6.11
N VAL A 22 13.54 -6.86 -5.45
CA VAL A 22 13.23 -5.49 -5.87
C VAL A 22 13.89 -5.19 -7.20
N GLU A 23 15.18 -5.48 -7.38
CA GLU A 23 15.89 -5.32 -8.66
C GLU A 23 15.20 -6.13 -9.77
N ARG A 24 14.82 -7.38 -9.49
CA ARG A 24 14.07 -8.21 -10.43
C ARG A 24 12.74 -7.56 -10.82
N PHE A 25 11.95 -7.12 -9.85
CA PHE A 25 10.67 -6.45 -10.08
C PHE A 25 10.83 -5.19 -10.96
N LEU A 26 11.83 -4.36 -10.64
CA LEU A 26 12.11 -3.14 -11.39
C LEU A 26 12.62 -3.43 -12.81
N THR A 27 13.21 -4.60 -13.04
CA THR A 27 13.66 -5.04 -14.37
C THR A 27 12.51 -5.59 -15.21
N GLU A 28 11.66 -6.43 -14.62
CA GLU A 28 10.58 -7.13 -15.31
C GLU A 28 9.36 -6.23 -15.55
N GLU A 29 8.96 -5.42 -14.53
CA GLU A 29 7.74 -4.62 -14.55
C GLU A 29 7.97 -3.13 -14.85
N ALA A 30 9.14 -2.63 -14.49
CA ALA A 30 9.64 -1.29 -14.78
C ALA A 30 8.64 -0.14 -14.53
N PRO A 31 7.90 -0.08 -13.39
CA PRO A 31 6.95 1.00 -13.14
C PRO A 31 7.66 2.35 -13.11
N ASP A 32 6.95 3.43 -13.50
CA ASP A 32 7.52 4.78 -13.43
C ASP A 32 7.69 5.24 -11.97
N ILE A 33 6.77 4.83 -11.09
CA ILE A 33 6.80 5.15 -9.66
C ILE A 33 6.57 3.86 -8.86
N LEU A 34 7.39 3.67 -7.81
CA LEU A 34 7.27 2.57 -6.85
C LEU A 34 7.09 3.12 -5.44
N CYS A 35 5.97 2.79 -4.80
CA CYS A 35 5.67 3.05 -3.40
C CYS A 35 6.00 1.81 -2.57
N LEU A 36 6.91 1.94 -1.60
CA LEU A 36 7.32 0.85 -0.72
C LEU A 36 6.81 1.07 0.70
N GLN A 37 6.39 -0.01 1.36
CA GLN A 37 6.06 -0.05 2.78
C GLN A 37 6.97 -1.09 3.47
N GLU A 38 7.10 -0.98 4.79
CA GLU A 38 7.99 -1.81 5.61
C GLU A 38 9.43 -1.87 5.10
N THR A 39 10.02 -0.73 4.76
CA THR A 39 11.42 -0.69 4.32
C THR A 39 12.39 -1.12 5.40
N LYS A 40 12.03 -0.96 6.70
CA LYS A 40 12.75 -1.40 7.91
C LYS A 40 14.21 -0.94 7.97
N VAL A 41 14.47 0.24 7.42
CA VAL A 41 15.80 0.83 7.34
C VAL A 41 15.71 2.34 7.50
N VAL A 42 16.69 2.96 8.17
CA VAL A 42 16.82 4.41 8.26
C VAL A 42 17.30 5.01 6.93
N ASN A 43 17.05 6.29 6.70
CA ASN A 43 17.34 6.96 5.43
C ASN A 43 18.83 6.86 5.03
N GLU A 44 19.75 6.98 6.01
CA GLU A 44 21.20 7.03 5.79
C GLU A 44 21.79 5.77 5.17
N ILE A 45 21.14 4.62 5.37
CA ILE A 45 21.61 3.33 4.87
C ILE A 45 20.58 2.65 3.95
N PHE A 46 19.62 3.43 3.46
CA PHE A 46 18.70 2.97 2.42
C PHE A 46 19.49 2.74 1.10
N PRO A 47 19.18 1.71 0.30
CA PRO A 47 19.98 1.36 -0.90
C PRO A 47 19.68 2.29 -2.09
N THR A 48 19.80 3.60 -1.90
CA THR A 48 19.47 4.65 -2.89
C THR A 48 20.21 4.49 -4.22
N ASP A 49 21.48 4.03 -4.17
CA ASP A 49 22.31 3.90 -5.37
C ASP A 49 21.84 2.77 -6.30
N MET A 50 21.28 1.70 -5.75
CA MET A 50 20.65 0.65 -6.56
C MET A 50 19.49 1.23 -7.36
N PHE A 51 18.57 1.95 -6.72
CA PHE A 51 17.44 2.57 -7.38
C PHE A 51 17.87 3.60 -8.43
N ARG A 52 18.90 4.42 -8.15
CA ARG A 52 19.45 5.38 -9.12
C ARG A 52 19.99 4.69 -10.38
N ARG A 53 20.75 3.58 -10.20
CA ARG A 53 21.26 2.81 -11.35
C ARG A 53 20.16 2.25 -12.24
N MET A 54 18.97 1.99 -11.66
CA MET A 54 17.79 1.50 -12.38
C MET A 54 16.91 2.63 -12.94
N GLY A 55 17.35 3.90 -12.83
CA GLY A 55 16.66 5.06 -13.37
C GLY A 55 15.71 5.76 -12.40
N TYR A 56 15.57 5.29 -11.16
CA TYR A 56 14.74 5.92 -10.13
C TYR A 56 15.55 6.99 -9.40
N VAL A 57 15.76 8.12 -10.10
CA VAL A 57 16.63 9.21 -9.64
C VAL A 57 15.98 10.10 -8.58
N HIS A 58 14.66 10.17 -8.58
CA HIS A 58 13.88 10.91 -7.60
C HIS A 58 13.42 9.97 -6.49
N GLN A 59 13.78 10.27 -5.24
CA GLN A 59 13.55 9.36 -4.11
C GLN A 59 13.14 10.16 -2.89
N VAL A 60 12.00 9.83 -2.29
CA VAL A 60 11.55 10.41 -1.02
C VAL A 60 11.41 9.29 0.01
N LEU A 61 12.13 9.44 1.13
CA LEU A 61 12.30 8.41 2.14
C LEU A 61 11.76 8.89 3.49
N ASN A 62 10.96 8.07 4.13
CA ASN A 62 10.65 8.18 5.55
C ASN A 62 10.97 6.84 6.20
N GLY A 63 12.25 6.66 6.56
CA GLY A 63 12.80 5.40 7.07
C GLY A 63 12.77 5.30 8.58
N GLN A 64 12.65 4.07 9.08
CA GLN A 64 12.75 3.75 10.49
C GLN A 64 13.54 2.46 10.71
N ARG A 65 14.35 2.45 11.77
CA ARG A 65 15.20 1.29 12.07
C ARG A 65 14.36 0.09 12.49
N MET A 66 14.59 -1.06 11.84
CA MET A 66 14.00 -2.38 12.15
C MET A 66 12.49 -2.51 11.98
N HIS A 67 11.74 -1.42 12.02
CA HIS A 67 10.27 -1.41 11.94
C HIS A 67 9.81 -0.37 10.94
N HIS A 68 8.59 -0.52 10.40
CA HIS A 68 7.94 0.46 9.54
C HIS A 68 8.83 0.95 8.38
N GLY A 69 8.77 2.22 8.07
CA GLY A 69 9.48 2.85 6.97
C GLY A 69 8.71 2.75 5.66
N VAL A 70 8.54 3.89 5.02
CA VAL A 70 7.89 4.04 3.71
C VAL A 70 8.79 4.84 2.78
N ALA A 71 8.67 4.59 1.48
CA ALA A 71 9.48 5.29 0.48
C ALA A 71 8.74 5.39 -0.86
N ILE A 72 9.05 6.44 -1.62
CA ILE A 72 8.61 6.58 -3.02
C ILE A 72 9.85 6.75 -3.89
N MET A 73 9.98 5.85 -4.88
CA MET A 73 11.03 5.84 -5.90
C MET A 73 10.41 6.21 -7.24
N SER A 74 10.99 7.16 -7.96
CA SER A 74 10.41 7.64 -9.21
C SER A 74 11.44 7.88 -10.30
N ARG A 75 11.07 7.54 -11.54
CA ARG A 75 11.79 7.90 -12.77
C ARG A 75 11.39 9.29 -13.27
N VAL A 76 10.17 9.71 -12.95
CA VAL A 76 9.66 11.04 -13.30
C VAL A 76 9.85 12.02 -12.14
N PRO A 77 9.91 13.33 -12.40
CA PRO A 77 10.03 14.33 -11.34
C PRO A 77 8.90 14.22 -10.33
N ILE A 78 9.25 14.25 -9.04
CA ILE A 78 8.34 14.31 -7.90
C ILE A 78 8.81 15.38 -6.92
N HIS A 79 7.87 16.03 -6.26
CA HIS A 79 8.12 17.02 -5.22
C HIS A 79 7.61 16.47 -3.89
N GLU A 80 8.47 16.46 -2.87
CA GLU A 80 8.07 16.00 -1.52
C GLU A 80 6.96 16.91 -0.99
N ASP A 81 5.91 16.29 -0.44
CA ASP A 81 4.82 16.97 0.26
C ASP A 81 4.93 16.74 1.76
N ASP A 82 4.01 17.31 2.54
CA ASP A 82 4.03 17.20 4.00
C ASP A 82 3.93 15.72 4.43
N ARG A 83 4.72 15.37 5.45
CA ARG A 83 4.62 14.07 6.11
C ARG A 83 3.55 14.13 7.17
N LEU A 84 2.60 13.21 7.07
CA LEU A 84 1.49 13.12 8.00
C LEU A 84 1.79 12.06 9.07
N ASP A 85 1.64 12.41 10.34
CA ASP A 85 1.79 11.48 11.46
C ASP A 85 0.41 11.12 12.05
N TRP A 86 -0.30 10.25 11.35
CA TRP A 86 -1.59 9.74 11.83
C TRP A 86 -1.47 8.83 13.06
N GLN A 87 -0.27 8.37 13.40
CA GLN A 87 -0.02 7.63 14.65
C GLN A 87 0.17 8.56 15.85
N ALA A 88 0.60 9.80 15.61
CA ALA A 88 0.98 10.81 16.62
C ALA A 88 2.10 10.32 17.58
N ASN A 89 3.05 9.55 17.05
CA ASN A 89 4.17 9.00 17.81
C ASN A 89 5.50 9.02 17.02
N GLY A 90 5.52 9.64 15.84
CA GLY A 90 6.70 9.75 14.97
C GLY A 90 7.06 8.47 14.22
N GLU A 91 6.17 7.47 14.15
CA GLU A 91 6.43 6.28 13.34
C GLU A 91 6.40 6.60 11.84
N ALA A 92 7.37 6.06 11.11
CA ALA A 92 7.53 6.26 9.67
C ALA A 92 6.51 5.43 8.86
N ARG A 93 5.27 5.92 8.78
CA ARG A 93 4.14 5.22 8.16
C ARG A 93 3.52 5.95 6.97
N HIS A 94 3.99 7.16 6.69
CA HIS A 94 3.46 7.97 5.59
C HIS A 94 4.55 8.74 4.88
N VAL A 95 4.44 8.87 3.56
CA VAL A 95 5.17 9.81 2.72
C VAL A 95 4.31 10.23 1.55
N GLY A 96 4.21 11.53 1.31
CA GLY A 96 3.47 12.14 0.22
C GLY A 96 4.40 12.80 -0.78
N VAL A 97 4.01 12.76 -2.06
CA VAL A 97 4.67 13.50 -3.14
C VAL A 97 3.64 14.08 -4.09
N ARG A 98 4.07 15.08 -4.88
CA ARG A 98 3.27 15.69 -5.93
C ARG A 98 4.00 15.58 -7.27
N LEU A 99 3.27 15.21 -8.30
CA LEU A 99 3.73 15.22 -9.69
C LEU A 99 3.64 16.64 -10.28
N ASP A 100 4.35 16.90 -11.37
CA ASP A 100 4.30 18.19 -12.07
C ASP A 100 2.90 18.56 -12.59
N ASN A 101 2.06 17.55 -12.87
CA ASN A 101 0.66 17.75 -13.27
C ASN A 101 -0.31 17.99 -12.09
N GLY A 102 0.22 18.12 -10.86
CA GLY A 102 -0.54 18.40 -9.65
C GLY A 102 -1.11 17.18 -8.92
N VAL A 103 -1.04 15.99 -9.51
CA VAL A 103 -1.51 14.75 -8.86
C VAL A 103 -0.66 14.45 -7.63
N ARG A 104 -1.30 14.22 -6.50
CA ARG A 104 -0.65 13.80 -5.25
C ARG A 104 -0.63 12.26 -5.17
N ILE A 105 0.44 11.73 -4.58
CA ILE A 105 0.57 10.30 -4.26
C ILE A 105 0.88 10.20 -2.78
N GLU A 106 -0.04 9.61 -2.04
CA GLU A 106 0.07 9.38 -0.59
C GLU A 106 0.34 7.88 -0.36
N ASN A 107 1.56 7.57 0.04
CA ASN A 107 1.99 6.20 0.34
C ASN A 107 1.88 5.95 1.85
N VAL A 108 1.05 4.98 2.24
CA VAL A 108 0.72 4.72 3.63
C VAL A 108 1.00 3.28 4.04
N TYR A 109 1.42 3.11 5.30
CA TYR A 109 1.51 1.83 5.98
C TYR A 109 0.64 1.86 7.25
N VAL A 110 -0.60 1.39 7.14
CA VAL A 110 -1.55 1.32 8.26
C VAL A 110 -1.05 0.31 9.29
N PRO A 111 -1.13 0.58 10.60
CA PRO A 111 -0.74 -0.39 11.63
C PRO A 111 -1.41 -1.75 11.46
N ALA A 112 -0.65 -2.84 11.61
CA ALA A 112 -1.19 -4.20 11.50
C ALA A 112 -2.25 -4.51 12.58
N GLY A 113 -2.16 -3.90 13.77
CA GLY A 113 -3.15 -4.04 14.83
C GLY A 113 -2.91 -5.19 15.81
N GLY A 114 -1.85 -5.99 15.63
CA GLY A 114 -1.55 -7.14 16.50
C GLY A 114 -2.51 -8.31 16.29
N ASP A 115 -2.63 -9.20 17.30
CA ASP A 115 -3.34 -10.48 17.14
C ASP A 115 -4.76 -10.49 17.75
N VAL A 116 -5.04 -9.57 18.72
CA VAL A 116 -6.32 -9.53 19.43
C VAL A 116 -7.12 -8.30 19.00
N PRO A 117 -8.33 -8.47 18.44
CA PRO A 117 -9.15 -7.36 17.95
C PRO A 117 -9.98 -6.69 19.05
N ASP A 118 -9.32 -6.32 20.13
CA ASP A 118 -9.94 -5.62 21.26
C ASP A 118 -9.00 -4.52 21.76
N ARG A 119 -9.39 -3.26 21.57
CA ARG A 119 -8.59 -2.09 21.98
C ARG A 119 -8.40 -1.95 23.48
N THR A 120 -9.22 -2.60 24.30
CA THR A 120 -9.14 -2.52 25.77
C THR A 120 -8.00 -3.36 26.32
N VAL A 121 -7.63 -4.44 25.63
CA VAL A 121 -6.55 -5.37 26.03
C VAL A 121 -5.36 -5.37 25.06
N ASN A 122 -5.55 -4.85 23.85
CA ASN A 122 -4.50 -4.76 22.81
C ASN A 122 -4.33 -3.31 22.36
N PRO A 123 -3.36 -2.57 22.91
CA PRO A 123 -3.11 -1.18 22.51
C PRO A 123 -2.77 -1.02 21.01
N LYS A 124 -2.15 -2.03 20.37
CA LYS A 124 -1.83 -1.99 18.92
C LYS A 124 -3.09 -1.96 18.07
N PHE A 125 -4.14 -2.67 18.50
CA PHE A 125 -5.44 -2.61 17.81
C PHE A 125 -6.08 -1.23 17.98
N GLY A 126 -6.05 -0.68 19.20
CA GLY A 126 -6.50 0.70 19.46
C GLY A 126 -5.79 1.71 18.58
N GLN A 127 -4.45 1.63 18.49
CA GLN A 127 -3.63 2.50 17.61
C GLN A 127 -4.04 2.42 16.14
N LYS A 128 -4.36 1.22 15.63
CA LYS A 128 -4.84 1.03 14.27
C LYS A 128 -6.17 1.76 14.02
N LEU A 129 -7.12 1.61 14.93
CA LEU A 129 -8.43 2.27 14.81
C LEU A 129 -8.28 3.80 14.87
N ASP A 130 -7.45 4.32 15.79
CA ASP A 130 -7.18 5.75 15.92
C ASP A 130 -6.46 6.32 14.68
N PHE A 131 -5.56 5.54 14.07
CA PHE A 131 -4.91 5.87 12.81
C PHE A 131 -5.93 6.04 11.67
N LEU A 132 -6.86 5.10 11.52
CA LEU A 132 -7.93 5.18 10.53
C LEU A 132 -8.86 6.38 10.75
N GLU A 133 -9.24 6.67 11.99
CA GLU A 133 -10.06 7.85 12.29
C GLU A 133 -9.34 9.15 11.89
N ARG A 134 -8.03 9.26 12.10
CA ARG A 134 -7.25 10.43 11.65
C ARG A 134 -7.10 10.49 10.12
N MET A 135 -6.97 9.34 9.45
CA MET A 135 -7.00 9.29 7.99
C MET A 135 -8.37 9.77 7.45
N ILE A 136 -9.48 9.41 8.09
CA ILE A 136 -10.81 9.87 7.73
C ILE A 136 -10.90 11.39 7.86
N GLN A 137 -10.43 11.96 8.99
CA GLN A 137 -10.42 13.39 9.21
C GLN A 137 -9.57 14.13 8.16
N TRP A 138 -8.38 13.62 7.85
CA TRP A 138 -7.53 14.16 6.80
C TRP A 138 -8.21 14.10 5.43
N SER A 139 -8.81 12.97 5.10
CA SER A 139 -9.47 12.72 3.82
C SER A 139 -10.62 13.70 3.54
N THR A 140 -11.38 14.09 4.57
CA THR A 140 -12.45 15.10 4.43
C THR A 140 -11.94 16.51 4.14
N GLN A 141 -10.62 16.76 4.29
CA GLN A 141 -10.00 18.07 4.12
C GLN A 141 -9.23 18.21 2.80
N LEU A 142 -9.28 17.20 1.94
CA LEU A 142 -8.49 17.16 0.70
C LEU A 142 -8.96 18.14 -0.40
N GLU A 143 -10.16 18.71 -0.32
CA GLU A 143 -10.66 19.78 -1.21
C GLU A 143 -10.42 19.46 -2.69
N ASP A 144 -11.10 18.52 -3.29
CA ASP A 144 -11.07 18.18 -4.74
C ASP A 144 -9.65 18.06 -5.38
N LYS A 145 -8.61 17.89 -4.57
CA LYS A 145 -7.23 17.73 -5.07
C LYS A 145 -7.04 16.36 -5.70
N PRO A 146 -6.55 16.27 -6.95
CA PRO A 146 -6.30 14.99 -7.60
C PRO A 146 -5.30 14.16 -6.77
N THR A 147 -5.76 13.05 -6.20
CA THR A 147 -4.96 12.30 -5.23
C THR A 147 -5.05 10.80 -5.46
N ILE A 148 -3.91 10.13 -5.32
CA ILE A 148 -3.77 8.68 -5.26
C ILE A 148 -3.36 8.32 -3.82
N LEU A 149 -4.18 7.55 -3.13
CA LEU A 149 -3.88 6.99 -1.82
C LEU A 149 -3.58 5.50 -1.98
N THR A 150 -2.36 5.09 -1.68
CA THR A 150 -1.93 3.71 -1.91
C THR A 150 -1.07 3.19 -0.77
N GLY A 151 -0.98 1.88 -0.65
CA GLY A 151 -0.12 1.22 0.32
C GLY A 151 -0.75 -0.01 0.94
N ASP A 152 -0.12 -0.47 2.02
CA ASP A 152 -0.63 -1.54 2.84
C ASP A 152 -1.60 -0.97 3.90
N PHE A 153 -2.90 -1.21 3.69
CA PHE A 153 -3.94 -0.76 4.63
C PHE A 153 -4.18 -1.77 5.76
N ASN A 154 -3.57 -2.96 5.67
CA ASN A 154 -3.72 -4.02 6.64
C ASN A 154 -5.19 -4.41 6.92
N ILE A 155 -6.12 -4.12 5.99
CA ILE A 155 -7.55 -4.43 6.09
C ILE A 155 -8.05 -5.01 4.77
N ALA A 156 -8.77 -6.13 4.86
CA ALA A 156 -9.49 -6.78 3.79
C ALA A 156 -10.99 -6.53 3.98
N PRO A 157 -11.60 -5.53 3.29
CA PRO A 157 -12.94 -5.03 3.66
C PRO A 157 -14.09 -5.94 3.24
N MET A 158 -13.96 -6.68 2.13
CA MET A 158 -15.05 -7.47 1.57
C MET A 158 -14.91 -8.97 1.87
N GLU A 159 -16.01 -9.72 1.80
CA GLU A 159 -16.00 -11.17 1.97
C GLU A 159 -15.07 -11.88 0.96
N CYS A 160 -15.01 -11.38 -0.27
CA CYS A 160 -14.12 -11.90 -1.31
C CYS A 160 -12.66 -11.42 -1.19
N ASP A 161 -12.37 -10.51 -0.26
CA ASP A 161 -11.01 -10.05 0.05
C ASP A 161 -10.24 -10.98 0.99
N VAL A 162 -10.89 -12.04 1.46
CA VAL A 162 -10.32 -13.02 2.39
C VAL A 162 -10.66 -14.45 1.95
N TRP A 163 -9.76 -15.38 2.24
CA TRP A 163 -9.95 -16.80 1.90
C TRP A 163 -11.16 -17.44 2.60
N SER A 164 -11.61 -16.91 3.74
CA SER A 164 -12.80 -17.37 4.46
C SER A 164 -13.36 -16.27 5.36
N HIS A 165 -14.40 -15.59 4.90
CA HIS A 165 -15.11 -14.58 5.69
C HIS A 165 -15.52 -15.11 7.06
N LYS A 166 -16.19 -16.26 7.10
CA LYS A 166 -16.69 -16.87 8.36
C LYS A 166 -15.59 -17.11 9.41
N GLN A 167 -14.38 -17.54 8.98
CA GLN A 167 -13.29 -17.83 9.92
C GLN A 167 -12.55 -16.56 10.34
N LEU A 168 -12.63 -15.48 9.56
CA LEU A 168 -11.86 -14.27 9.78
C LEU A 168 -12.66 -13.11 10.39
N LEU A 169 -13.96 -13.27 10.64
CA LEU A 169 -14.84 -12.24 11.23
C LEU A 169 -14.31 -11.62 12.54
N ASN A 170 -13.56 -12.39 13.32
CA ASN A 170 -12.97 -11.95 14.59
C ASN A 170 -11.43 -11.96 14.55
N VAL A 171 -10.86 -11.88 13.36
CA VAL A 171 -9.41 -11.84 13.17
C VAL A 171 -9.00 -10.46 12.67
N VAL A 172 -7.99 -9.87 13.30
CA VAL A 172 -7.43 -8.58 12.90
C VAL A 172 -7.13 -8.58 11.39
N SER A 173 -7.45 -7.49 10.74
CA SER A 173 -7.52 -7.21 9.30
C SER A 173 -8.87 -7.50 8.61
N HIS A 174 -9.85 -8.14 9.31
CA HIS A 174 -11.17 -8.40 8.73
C HIS A 174 -12.30 -8.32 9.77
N THR A 175 -12.07 -7.63 10.88
CA THR A 175 -13.13 -7.40 11.87
C THR A 175 -14.15 -6.39 11.38
N ALA A 176 -15.38 -6.48 11.86
CA ALA A 176 -16.44 -5.55 11.45
C ALA A 176 -16.06 -4.08 11.65
N VAL A 177 -15.42 -3.75 12.78
CA VAL A 177 -15.00 -2.36 13.07
C VAL A 177 -13.92 -1.86 12.12
N GLU A 178 -12.97 -2.70 11.72
CA GLU A 178 -11.94 -2.34 10.74
C GLU A 178 -12.56 -2.10 9.37
N CYS A 179 -13.43 -3.01 8.93
CA CYS A 179 -14.12 -2.91 7.65
C CYS A 179 -15.02 -1.66 7.60
N GLU A 180 -15.75 -1.35 8.67
CA GLU A 180 -16.58 -0.13 8.77
C GLU A 180 -15.73 1.15 8.70
N LEU A 181 -14.61 1.19 9.42
CA LEU A 181 -13.70 2.34 9.38
C LEU A 181 -13.11 2.54 7.99
N LEU A 182 -12.73 1.46 7.32
CA LEU A 182 -12.20 1.55 5.96
C LEU A 182 -13.28 2.00 4.97
N GLU A 183 -14.51 1.55 5.09
CA GLU A 183 -15.64 2.02 4.31
C GLU A 183 -15.94 3.52 4.56
N ARG A 184 -15.87 3.95 5.83
CA ARG A 184 -16.01 5.38 6.18
C ARG A 184 -14.90 6.22 5.55
N LEU A 185 -13.65 5.73 5.55
CA LEU A 185 -12.53 6.38 4.86
C LEU A 185 -12.81 6.47 3.35
N GLN A 186 -13.29 5.40 2.74
CA GLN A 186 -13.62 5.40 1.31
C GLN A 186 -14.70 6.44 0.97
N ARG A 187 -15.75 6.54 1.79
CA ARG A 187 -16.83 7.50 1.59
C ARG A 187 -16.43 8.94 1.88
N SER A 188 -15.46 9.18 2.75
CA SER A 188 -15.11 10.52 3.26
C SER A 188 -14.65 11.50 2.18
N ASN A 189 -14.14 10.99 1.06
CA ASN A 189 -13.75 11.79 -0.12
C ASN A 189 -14.19 11.14 -1.45
N GLY A 190 -15.12 10.18 -1.41
CA GLY A 190 -15.57 9.49 -2.61
C GLY A 190 -14.47 8.68 -3.30
N TRP A 191 -13.54 8.09 -2.55
CA TRP A 191 -12.44 7.32 -3.09
C TRP A 191 -12.90 6.17 -3.99
N VAL A 192 -12.33 6.09 -5.19
CA VAL A 192 -12.52 4.98 -6.11
C VAL A 192 -11.45 3.92 -5.82
N ASP A 193 -11.88 2.74 -5.39
CA ASP A 193 -11.01 1.56 -5.25
C ASP A 193 -10.68 1.02 -6.64
N ILE A 194 -9.44 1.22 -7.09
CA ILE A 194 -8.99 0.83 -8.43
C ILE A 194 -8.96 -0.68 -8.59
N GLY A 195 -8.56 -1.42 -7.58
CA GLY A 195 -8.63 -2.88 -7.61
C GLY A 195 -10.06 -3.34 -7.91
N ARG A 196 -11.06 -2.77 -7.25
CA ARG A 196 -12.48 -3.14 -7.45
C ARG A 196 -13.10 -2.53 -8.70
N LYS A 197 -12.55 -1.45 -9.24
CA LYS A 197 -12.95 -0.94 -10.56
C LYS A 197 -12.61 -1.92 -11.68
N PHE A 198 -11.43 -2.56 -11.64
CA PHE A 198 -10.98 -3.51 -12.66
C PHE A 198 -11.37 -4.97 -12.37
N PHE A 199 -11.48 -5.34 -11.10
CA PHE A 199 -11.85 -6.67 -10.62
C PHE A 199 -13.04 -6.58 -9.66
N PRO A 200 -14.27 -6.43 -10.20
CA PRO A 200 -15.47 -6.27 -9.38
C PRO A 200 -15.71 -7.48 -8.45
N ALA A 201 -16.32 -7.23 -7.29
CA ALA A 201 -16.76 -8.32 -6.44
C ALA A 201 -17.76 -9.23 -7.20
N PRO A 202 -17.75 -10.55 -7.01
CA PRO A 202 -17.03 -11.28 -5.98
C PRO A 202 -15.65 -11.82 -6.40
N GLU A 203 -15.00 -11.23 -7.38
CA GLU A 203 -13.68 -11.69 -7.84
C GLU A 203 -12.63 -11.57 -6.72
N ARG A 204 -11.79 -12.62 -6.56
CA ARG A 204 -10.70 -12.62 -5.58
C ARG A 204 -9.55 -11.76 -6.08
N LEU A 205 -8.98 -10.98 -5.15
CA LEU A 205 -7.88 -10.05 -5.45
C LEU A 205 -6.91 -10.02 -4.26
N TYR A 206 -6.32 -11.17 -3.94
CA TYR A 206 -5.39 -11.26 -2.82
C TYR A 206 -4.05 -10.62 -3.14
N THR A 207 -3.46 -9.97 -2.13
CA THR A 207 -2.15 -9.32 -2.21
C THR A 207 -1.17 -9.82 -1.15
N TRP A 208 -1.65 -10.61 -0.18
CA TRP A 208 -0.90 -11.10 0.95
C TRP A 208 -1.21 -12.57 1.26
N TRP A 209 -0.16 -13.36 1.60
CA TRP A 209 -0.26 -14.73 2.11
C TRP A 209 0.74 -14.97 3.23
N SER A 210 0.27 -15.50 4.35
CA SER A 210 1.10 -15.78 5.53
C SER A 210 2.30 -16.69 5.22
N TYR A 211 3.47 -16.38 5.79
CA TYR A 211 4.62 -17.30 5.79
C TYR A 211 4.38 -18.59 6.57
N ARG A 212 3.33 -18.67 7.39
CA ARG A 212 3.01 -19.87 8.19
C ARG A 212 2.47 -21.02 7.33
N ALA A 213 2.00 -20.75 6.12
CA ALA A 213 1.59 -21.78 5.18
C ALA A 213 2.84 -22.48 4.62
N ARG A 214 2.87 -23.82 4.69
CA ARG A 214 3.98 -24.61 4.12
C ARG A 214 4.06 -24.44 2.60
N ASP A 215 2.90 -24.46 1.96
CA ASP A 215 2.70 -24.11 0.56
C ASP A 215 1.60 -23.06 0.49
N TRP A 216 1.99 -21.84 0.13
CA TRP A 216 1.07 -20.71 0.09
C TRP A 216 0.10 -20.84 -1.09
N ALA A 217 0.56 -21.38 -2.23
CA ALA A 217 -0.23 -21.51 -3.44
C ALA A 217 -1.27 -22.63 -3.32
N GLU A 218 -0.89 -23.79 -2.74
CA GLU A 218 -1.81 -24.89 -2.49
C GLU A 218 -2.90 -24.50 -1.47
N SER A 219 -2.52 -23.80 -0.39
CA SER A 219 -3.46 -23.40 0.65
C SER A 219 -4.36 -22.24 0.24
N ASP A 220 -3.87 -21.34 -0.61
CA ASP A 220 -4.49 -20.11 -1.10
C ASP A 220 -5.24 -19.30 -0.02
N ARG A 221 -4.67 -19.25 1.19
CA ARG A 221 -5.24 -18.50 2.33
C ARG A 221 -4.82 -17.04 2.28
N GLY A 222 -5.16 -16.38 1.16
CA GLY A 222 -4.81 -15.00 0.91
C GLY A 222 -5.76 -13.99 1.53
N ARG A 223 -5.31 -12.73 1.54
CA ARG A 223 -6.09 -11.54 1.90
C ARG A 223 -5.70 -10.38 0.96
N ARG A 224 -6.62 -9.48 0.69
CA ARG A 224 -6.33 -8.21 0.03
C ARG A 224 -6.04 -7.16 1.09
N LEU A 225 -4.79 -6.85 1.34
CA LEU A 225 -4.34 -5.87 2.34
C LEU A 225 -3.79 -4.60 1.70
N ASP A 226 -3.31 -4.70 0.46
CA ASP A 226 -2.73 -3.60 -0.29
C ASP A 226 -3.79 -3.00 -1.22
N HIS A 227 -3.91 -1.68 -1.19
CA HIS A 227 -4.95 -0.94 -1.90
C HIS A 227 -4.35 0.21 -2.70
N MET A 228 -5.06 0.60 -3.76
CA MET A 228 -4.80 1.83 -4.49
C MET A 228 -6.15 2.50 -4.75
N TRP A 229 -6.39 3.61 -4.09
CA TRP A 229 -7.61 4.41 -4.16
C TRP A 229 -7.31 5.76 -4.77
N MET A 230 -8.27 6.32 -5.46
CA MET A 230 -8.07 7.58 -6.18
C MET A 230 -9.29 8.46 -6.10
N THR A 231 -9.08 9.77 -6.22
CA THR A 231 -10.16 10.69 -6.54
C THR A 231 -10.73 10.37 -7.92
N GLN A 232 -11.99 10.72 -8.17
CA GLN A 232 -12.73 10.33 -9.36
C GLN A 232 -12.02 10.75 -10.66
N ASP A 233 -11.51 11.97 -10.70
CA ASP A 233 -10.81 12.58 -11.85
C ASP A 233 -9.52 11.82 -12.22
N VAL A 234 -8.80 11.28 -11.25
CA VAL A 234 -7.61 10.43 -11.46
C VAL A 234 -8.02 9.02 -11.85
N ALA A 235 -9.06 8.48 -11.19
CA ALA A 235 -9.56 7.13 -11.45
C ALA A 235 -10.07 6.94 -12.89
N GLU A 236 -10.60 8.00 -13.52
CA GLU A 236 -11.04 8.00 -14.92
C GLU A 236 -9.86 7.80 -15.89
N LYS A 237 -8.65 8.18 -15.50
CA LYS A 237 -7.43 8.04 -16.31
C LYS A 237 -6.75 6.68 -16.15
N ALA A 238 -7.18 5.85 -15.17
CA ALA A 238 -6.65 4.52 -14.98
C ALA A 238 -7.12 3.58 -16.10
N THR A 239 -6.17 2.94 -16.79
CA THR A 239 -6.39 2.09 -17.96
C THR A 239 -6.22 0.60 -17.67
N ALA A 240 -5.42 0.25 -16.66
CA ALA A 240 -5.21 -1.12 -16.22
C ALA A 240 -4.85 -1.19 -14.74
N HIS A 241 -5.17 -2.31 -14.10
CA HIS A 241 -4.71 -2.66 -12.76
C HIS A 241 -4.36 -4.14 -12.72
N ARG A 242 -3.30 -4.52 -12.02
CA ARG A 242 -2.90 -5.91 -11.86
C ARG A 242 -2.18 -6.18 -10.55
N VAL A 243 -2.25 -7.42 -10.11
CA VAL A 243 -1.52 -7.96 -8.97
C VAL A 243 -0.41 -8.87 -9.51
N VAL A 244 0.84 -8.65 -9.07
CA VAL A 244 1.99 -9.46 -9.51
C VAL A 244 2.15 -10.67 -8.58
N GLU A 245 1.14 -11.55 -8.59
CA GLU A 245 1.09 -12.74 -7.72
C GLU A 245 2.33 -13.64 -7.82
N PRO A 246 2.96 -13.84 -9.02
CA PRO A 246 4.19 -14.65 -9.14
C PRO A 246 5.33 -14.19 -8.22
N ALA A 247 5.37 -12.92 -7.80
CA ALA A 247 6.37 -12.41 -6.87
C ALA A 247 6.38 -13.14 -5.52
N ARG A 248 5.25 -13.74 -5.12
CA ARG A 248 5.14 -14.54 -3.89
C ARG A 248 5.96 -15.84 -3.95
N SER A 249 6.28 -16.33 -5.13
CA SER A 249 7.09 -17.54 -5.35
C SER A 249 8.58 -17.26 -5.63
N TRP A 250 9.01 -15.99 -5.60
CA TRP A 250 10.41 -15.66 -5.83
C TRP A 250 11.30 -16.07 -4.63
N THR A 251 12.62 -16.09 -4.84
CA THR A 251 13.58 -16.42 -3.76
C THR A 251 13.50 -15.38 -2.64
N LYS A 252 13.27 -15.81 -1.41
CA LYS A 252 13.07 -14.94 -0.22
C LYS A 252 11.99 -13.86 -0.43
N PRO A 253 10.78 -14.24 -0.82
CA PRO A 253 9.75 -13.27 -1.18
C PRO A 253 9.29 -12.43 0.01
N SER A 254 8.60 -11.32 -0.26
CA SER A 254 7.71 -10.71 0.72
C SER A 254 6.48 -11.61 0.90
N ASP A 255 5.78 -11.47 2.01
CA ASP A 255 4.45 -12.04 2.22
C ASP A 255 3.36 -11.25 1.48
N HIS A 256 3.69 -10.04 1.01
CA HIS A 256 2.89 -9.26 0.07
C HIS A 256 3.44 -9.36 -1.35
N VAL A 257 2.57 -9.13 -2.33
CA VAL A 257 2.94 -9.00 -3.74
C VAL A 257 2.66 -7.58 -4.25
N PRO A 258 3.38 -7.10 -5.29
CA PRO A 258 3.13 -5.78 -5.84
C PRO A 258 1.76 -5.68 -6.49
N ILE A 259 1.13 -4.50 -6.37
CA ILE A 259 0.02 -4.05 -7.21
C ILE A 259 0.50 -2.93 -8.13
N ILE A 260 0.00 -2.90 -9.37
CA ILE A 260 0.41 -1.91 -10.38
C ILE A 260 -0.84 -1.35 -11.06
N THR A 261 -0.88 -0.04 -11.22
CA THR A 261 -1.92 0.65 -12.02
C THR A 261 -1.26 1.47 -13.12
N GLU A 262 -1.83 1.41 -14.32
CA GLU A 262 -1.41 2.17 -15.48
C GLU A 262 -2.42 3.30 -15.76
N PHE A 263 -1.91 4.43 -16.22
CA PHE A 263 -2.69 5.65 -16.47
C PHE A 263 -2.39 6.21 -17.86
N ALA A 264 -3.38 6.90 -18.45
CA ALA A 264 -3.24 7.77 -19.60
C ALA A 264 -3.63 9.19 -19.20
N PHE A 265 -2.64 10.07 -19.01
CA PHE A 265 -2.81 11.49 -18.67
C PHE A 265 -2.84 12.39 -19.90
#